data_094279db19ac4810a97031c9bb38c566
#
_entry.id   094279db19ac4810a97031c9bb38c566
#
_cell.length_a   1.000
_cell.length_b   1.000
_cell.length_c   1.000
_cell.angle_alpha   90.00
_cell.angle_beta   90.00
_cell.angle_gamma   90.00
#
_symmetry.space_group_name_H-M   'P 1'
#
loop_
_entity.id
_entity.type
_entity.pdbx_description
1 polymer ?
#
loop_
_entity_poly.entity_id
_entity_poly.type
_entity_poly.pdbx_seq_one_letter_code
_entity_poly.pdbx_strand_id
1 'polypeptide(L)'
;QNSEFHDNFLEMGFDLSKVMFVATANTLSTIQPALRDRMEIINVTGYTIEEKVEIAKQHLLPKQLKEHGLTKEHIKIAKPQLEKIVEGYTRESGVRGLEKQIAKMVRHAAKNIAMEEEYNVKVTNEDVIEVLGSPRLERDKYENNEVAGVVTGLAWTQVGGDILFIESILSKGKGNLNITGNLGKVMKESATIAMEYMKSNAEELGLDPTIFEKYNVHIHVPEGATPKDGPSAGITMLTSLVSLFTQRKVKKSIAMTGEITLRGKVLPVGGIKEKILAAKRARIKEIILCKENERDIKEIKADYLKGLTFHYVNEMSEVINLAITDEKVKNAKTL
;
A
#
# COMPACT_ATOMS: atom_id res chain seq x y z
N GLN A 1 -30.25 -25.87 18.11
CA GLN A 1 -30.45 -24.39 18.07
C GLN A 1 -31.28 -24.00 16.84
N ASN A 2 -30.94 -24.46 15.64
CA ASN A 2 -31.65 -24.05 14.42
C ASN A 2 -33.00 -24.79 14.24
N SER A 3 -33.21 -25.96 14.83
CA SER A 3 -34.47 -26.69 14.79
C SER A 3 -35.55 -26.11 15.69
N GLU A 4 -35.16 -25.26 16.63
CA GLU A 4 -36.06 -24.67 17.62
C GLU A 4 -35.84 -23.14 17.72
N PHE A 5 -35.68 -22.47 16.56
CA PHE A 5 -35.58 -21.03 16.54
C PHE A 5 -36.94 -20.42 16.92
N HIS A 6 -36.93 -19.54 17.94
CA HIS A 6 -38.12 -18.83 18.37
C HIS A 6 -38.05 -17.38 17.91
N ASP A 7 -39.02 -16.96 17.09
CA ASP A 7 -39.18 -15.56 16.71
C ASP A 7 -39.89 -14.79 17.82
N ASN A 8 -39.20 -13.80 18.41
CA ASN A 8 -39.72 -13.05 19.54
C ASN A 8 -40.84 -12.08 19.18
N PHE A 9 -41.05 -11.78 17.90
CA PHE A 9 -42.11 -10.88 17.43
C PHE A 9 -43.40 -11.65 17.13
N LEU A 10 -43.25 -12.80 16.47
CA LEU A 10 -44.38 -13.67 16.09
C LEU A 10 -44.75 -14.65 17.23
N GLU A 11 -43.90 -14.78 18.25
CA GLU A 11 -44.04 -15.74 19.35
C GLU A 11 -44.21 -17.19 18.86
N MET A 12 -43.57 -17.54 17.75
CA MET A 12 -43.66 -18.84 17.10
C MET A 12 -42.29 -19.48 16.97
N GLY A 13 -42.28 -20.82 17.08
CA GLY A 13 -41.07 -21.63 16.78
C GLY A 13 -40.96 -21.95 15.30
N PHE A 14 -39.75 -21.90 14.74
CA PHE A 14 -39.44 -22.28 13.37
C PHE A 14 -38.27 -23.26 13.32
N ASP A 15 -38.35 -24.21 12.44
CA ASP A 15 -37.23 -25.09 12.10
C ASP A 15 -36.38 -24.47 10.98
N LEU A 16 -35.22 -23.94 11.36
CA LEU A 16 -34.23 -23.36 10.46
C LEU A 16 -33.07 -24.33 10.16
N SER A 17 -33.21 -25.64 10.48
CA SER A 17 -32.14 -26.63 10.32
C SER A 17 -31.70 -26.82 8.85
N LYS A 18 -32.59 -26.52 7.92
CA LYS A 18 -32.33 -26.61 6.46
C LYS A 18 -32.02 -25.25 5.82
N VAL A 19 -31.87 -24.20 6.61
CA VAL A 19 -31.57 -22.83 6.13
C VAL A 19 -30.08 -22.59 6.14
N MET A 20 -29.54 -22.15 5.01
CA MET A 20 -28.18 -21.66 4.89
C MET A 20 -28.18 -20.13 5.08
N PHE A 21 -27.40 -19.66 6.05
CA PHE A 21 -27.26 -18.24 6.33
C PHE A 21 -25.99 -17.69 5.67
N VAL A 22 -26.14 -16.61 4.92
CA VAL A 22 -25.00 -15.87 4.34
C VAL A 22 -25.08 -14.43 4.85
N ALA A 23 -24.01 -13.98 5.49
CA ALA A 23 -23.90 -12.63 6.03
C ALA A 23 -22.69 -11.91 5.43
N THR A 24 -22.76 -10.59 5.34
CA THR A 24 -21.64 -9.74 4.93
C THR A 24 -21.27 -8.78 6.07
N ALA A 25 -19.98 -8.55 6.27
CA ALA A 25 -19.49 -7.63 7.27
C ALA A 25 -18.25 -6.88 6.75
N ASN A 26 -18.04 -5.66 7.22
CA ASN A 26 -16.84 -4.88 6.88
C ASN A 26 -15.67 -5.20 7.82
N THR A 27 -15.96 -5.73 9.00
CA THR A 27 -14.95 -6.09 10.00
C THR A 27 -15.40 -7.28 10.81
N LEU A 28 -14.47 -8.12 11.22
CA LEU A 28 -14.72 -9.25 12.11
C LEU A 28 -14.69 -8.89 13.60
N SER A 29 -14.12 -7.75 13.96
CA SER A 29 -13.92 -7.35 15.36
C SER A 29 -15.24 -7.09 16.11
N THR A 30 -16.31 -6.75 15.38
CA THR A 30 -17.65 -6.51 15.95
C THR A 30 -18.50 -7.76 16.07
N ILE A 31 -18.06 -8.87 15.50
CA ILE A 31 -18.76 -10.16 15.54
C ILE A 31 -18.35 -10.88 16.83
N GLN A 32 -19.35 -11.33 17.60
CA GLN A 32 -19.08 -12.07 18.83
C GLN A 32 -18.22 -13.32 18.56
N PRO A 33 -17.19 -13.62 19.38
CA PRO A 33 -16.29 -14.74 19.16
C PRO A 33 -17.03 -16.09 19.00
N ALA A 34 -18.02 -16.37 19.85
CA ALA A 34 -18.80 -17.60 19.82
C ALA A 34 -19.60 -17.79 18.51
N LEU A 35 -20.00 -16.70 17.84
CA LEU A 35 -20.62 -16.74 16.52
C LEU A 35 -19.57 -16.93 15.44
N ARG A 36 -18.47 -16.20 15.52
CA ARG A 36 -17.36 -16.27 14.55
C ARG A 36 -16.75 -17.67 14.46
N ASP A 37 -16.62 -18.37 15.58
CA ASP A 37 -16.09 -19.75 15.63
C ASP A 37 -16.98 -20.78 14.91
N ARG A 38 -18.24 -20.43 14.62
CA ARG A 38 -19.21 -21.27 13.92
C ARG A 38 -19.43 -20.86 12.46
N MET A 39 -18.69 -19.87 11.97
CA MET A 39 -18.82 -19.32 10.63
C MET A 39 -17.64 -19.79 9.75
N GLU A 40 -17.95 -20.10 8.50
CA GLU A 40 -16.95 -20.12 7.45
C GLU A 40 -16.71 -18.66 6.99
N ILE A 41 -15.47 -18.18 7.17
CA ILE A 41 -15.13 -16.80 6.85
C ILE A 41 -14.45 -16.75 5.50
N ILE A 42 -15.11 -16.10 4.54
CA ILE A 42 -14.56 -15.84 3.21
C ILE A 42 -14.12 -14.39 3.11
N ASN A 43 -12.80 -14.16 3.08
CA ASN A 43 -12.24 -12.83 2.93
C ASN A 43 -12.31 -12.38 1.47
N VAL A 44 -13.04 -11.29 1.21
CA VAL A 44 -13.09 -10.64 -0.11
C VAL A 44 -12.08 -9.50 -0.13
N THR A 45 -10.99 -9.68 -0.86
CA THR A 45 -9.95 -8.64 -1.02
C THR A 45 -10.39 -7.56 -2.00
N GLY A 46 -9.76 -6.40 -1.94
CA GLY A 46 -9.96 -5.33 -2.92
C GLY A 46 -9.49 -5.72 -4.33
N TYR A 47 -9.86 -4.91 -5.31
CA TYR A 47 -9.46 -5.08 -6.70
C TYR A 47 -8.14 -4.36 -7.00
N THR A 48 -7.34 -4.94 -7.89
CA THR A 48 -6.15 -4.30 -8.47
C THR A 48 -6.56 -3.21 -9.47
N ILE A 49 -5.62 -2.38 -9.90
CA ILE A 49 -5.91 -1.37 -10.94
C ILE A 49 -6.37 -2.05 -12.23
N GLU A 50 -5.69 -3.12 -12.63
CA GLU A 50 -5.99 -3.89 -13.83
C GLU A 50 -7.38 -4.52 -13.73
N GLU A 51 -7.73 -5.11 -12.60
CA GLU A 51 -9.05 -5.65 -12.33
C GLU A 51 -10.12 -4.55 -12.34
N LYS A 52 -9.86 -3.40 -11.72
CA LYS A 52 -10.77 -2.25 -11.75
C LYS A 52 -11.01 -1.72 -13.16
N VAL A 53 -9.98 -1.67 -13.99
CA VAL A 53 -10.09 -1.24 -15.39
C VAL A 53 -10.93 -2.23 -16.20
N GLU A 54 -10.74 -3.53 -16.01
CA GLU A 54 -11.57 -4.54 -16.68
C GLU A 54 -13.02 -4.52 -16.18
N ILE A 55 -13.26 -4.35 -14.88
CA ILE A 55 -14.60 -4.17 -14.31
C ILE A 55 -15.25 -2.90 -14.88
N ALA A 56 -14.51 -1.80 -14.97
CA ALA A 56 -14.99 -0.55 -15.56
C ALA A 56 -15.43 -0.73 -17.00
N LYS A 57 -14.60 -1.40 -17.82
CA LYS A 57 -14.86 -1.65 -19.23
C LYS A 57 -16.03 -2.60 -19.48
N GLN A 58 -16.09 -3.69 -18.70
CA GLN A 58 -17.06 -4.77 -18.94
C GLN A 58 -18.41 -4.51 -18.28
N HIS A 59 -18.43 -3.79 -17.15
CA HIS A 59 -19.63 -3.66 -16.33
C HIS A 59 -20.03 -2.21 -16.06
N LEU A 60 -19.11 -1.35 -15.54
CA LEU A 60 -19.50 -0.03 -15.07
C LEU A 60 -19.84 0.92 -16.21
N LEU A 61 -19.01 1.00 -17.24
CA LEU A 61 -19.27 1.88 -18.40
C LEU A 61 -20.54 1.48 -19.16
N PRO A 62 -20.77 0.21 -19.51
CA PRO A 62 -22.04 -0.20 -20.14
C PRO A 62 -23.26 0.11 -19.28
N LYS A 63 -23.18 -0.10 -17.95
CA LYS A 63 -24.25 0.23 -17.01
C LYS A 63 -24.56 1.71 -17.03
N GLN A 64 -23.54 2.56 -16.89
CA GLN A 64 -23.69 4.01 -16.85
C GLN A 64 -24.20 4.58 -18.18
N LEU A 65 -23.79 4.03 -19.32
CA LEU A 65 -24.33 4.39 -20.62
C LEU A 65 -25.84 4.14 -20.68
N LYS A 66 -26.27 2.94 -20.28
CA LYS A 66 -27.70 2.57 -20.26
C LYS A 66 -28.51 3.45 -19.32
N GLU A 67 -28.03 3.73 -18.13
CA GLU A 67 -28.70 4.58 -17.12
C GLU A 67 -28.91 6.03 -17.60
N HIS A 68 -28.02 6.52 -18.49
CA HIS A 68 -28.09 7.88 -19.04
C HIS A 68 -28.61 7.95 -20.48
N GLY A 69 -29.17 6.85 -21.00
CA GLY A 69 -29.74 6.82 -22.36
C GLY A 69 -28.72 6.92 -23.50
N LEU A 70 -27.45 6.64 -23.22
CA LEU A 70 -26.37 6.70 -24.20
C LEU A 70 -25.95 5.31 -24.68
N THR A 71 -25.24 5.28 -25.82
CA THR A 71 -24.66 4.08 -26.42
C THR A 71 -23.13 4.20 -26.51
N LYS A 72 -22.47 3.12 -26.89
CA LYS A 72 -21.01 3.12 -27.15
C LYS A 72 -20.58 4.02 -28.31
N GLU A 73 -21.52 4.50 -29.12
CA GLU A 73 -21.23 5.44 -30.20
C GLU A 73 -21.09 6.87 -29.70
N HIS A 74 -21.78 7.21 -28.61
CA HIS A 74 -21.79 8.54 -28.04
C HIS A 74 -20.53 8.86 -27.21
N ILE A 75 -19.94 7.86 -26.51
CA ILE A 75 -18.72 8.06 -25.73
C ILE A 75 -17.89 6.78 -25.67
N LYS A 76 -16.57 6.91 -25.84
CA LYS A 76 -15.57 5.83 -25.78
C LYS A 76 -14.46 6.21 -24.82
N ILE A 77 -14.34 5.50 -23.72
CA ILE A 77 -13.26 5.64 -22.74
C ILE A 77 -12.31 4.47 -22.93
N ALA A 78 -11.11 4.71 -23.47
CA ALA A 78 -10.13 3.67 -23.71
C ALA A 78 -9.39 3.27 -22.42
N LYS A 79 -8.66 2.15 -22.47
CA LYS A 79 -7.94 1.61 -21.31
C LYS A 79 -7.00 2.63 -20.64
N PRO A 80 -6.17 3.42 -21.34
CA PRO A 80 -5.31 4.41 -20.70
C PRO A 80 -6.06 5.48 -19.90
N GLN A 81 -7.23 5.91 -20.37
CA GLN A 81 -8.06 6.88 -19.68
C GLN A 81 -8.74 6.26 -18.45
N LEU A 82 -9.17 4.99 -18.51
CA LEU A 82 -9.69 4.26 -17.35
C LEU A 82 -8.59 4.09 -16.29
N GLU A 83 -7.37 3.72 -16.68
CA GLU A 83 -6.20 3.67 -15.79
C GLU A 83 -5.95 5.02 -15.10
N LYS A 84 -5.95 6.11 -15.87
CA LYS A 84 -5.80 7.47 -15.34
C LYS A 84 -6.91 7.84 -14.34
N ILE A 85 -8.17 7.46 -14.64
CA ILE A 85 -9.30 7.69 -13.72
C ILE A 85 -9.13 6.88 -12.43
N VAL A 86 -8.75 5.60 -12.53
CA VAL A 86 -8.51 4.75 -11.36
C VAL A 86 -7.38 5.31 -10.51
N GLU A 87 -6.26 5.69 -11.10
CA GLU A 87 -5.07 6.15 -10.39
C GLU A 87 -5.19 7.56 -9.83
N GLY A 88 -5.72 8.49 -10.61
CA GLY A 88 -5.75 9.91 -10.27
C GLY A 88 -6.97 10.37 -9.48
N TYR A 89 -8.09 9.62 -9.54
CA TYR A 89 -9.37 10.12 -9.02
C TYR A 89 -10.08 9.15 -8.07
N THR A 90 -9.53 7.94 -7.84
CA THR A 90 -10.13 6.97 -6.91
C THR A 90 -9.10 6.47 -5.89
N ARG A 91 -9.50 6.47 -4.60
CA ARG A 91 -8.72 5.92 -3.50
C ARG A 91 -9.62 4.98 -2.69
N GLU A 92 -9.80 3.77 -3.22
CA GLU A 92 -10.70 2.77 -2.64
C GLU A 92 -10.24 1.35 -2.98
N SER A 93 -10.61 0.37 -2.16
CA SER A 93 -10.38 -1.05 -2.45
C SER A 93 -11.38 -1.62 -3.46
N GLY A 94 -12.61 -1.11 -3.45
CA GLY A 94 -13.68 -1.48 -4.37
C GLY A 94 -13.70 -0.63 -5.65
N VAL A 95 -14.90 -0.48 -6.23
CA VAL A 95 -15.15 0.23 -7.50
C VAL A 95 -16.29 1.26 -7.44
N ARG A 96 -16.82 1.57 -6.24
CA ARG A 96 -17.95 2.53 -6.12
C ARG A 96 -17.54 3.96 -6.47
N GLY A 97 -16.35 4.38 -6.06
CA GLY A 97 -15.80 5.68 -6.44
C GLY A 97 -15.52 5.75 -7.94
N LEU A 98 -14.95 4.68 -8.51
CA LEU A 98 -14.70 4.55 -9.94
C LEU A 98 -16.00 4.67 -10.75
N GLU A 99 -17.07 3.98 -10.31
CA GLU A 99 -18.38 4.09 -10.94
C GLU A 99 -18.89 5.54 -10.95
N LYS A 100 -18.74 6.26 -9.82
CA LYS A 100 -19.12 7.69 -9.72
C LYS A 100 -18.32 8.58 -10.69
N GLN A 101 -17.02 8.33 -10.89
CA GLN A 101 -16.21 9.09 -11.85
C GLN A 101 -16.61 8.78 -13.29
N ILE A 102 -16.83 7.51 -13.62
CA ILE A 102 -17.35 7.10 -14.95
C ILE A 102 -18.71 7.73 -15.20
N ALA A 103 -19.61 7.71 -14.22
CA ALA A 103 -20.91 8.37 -14.32
C ALA A 103 -20.81 9.87 -14.59
N LYS A 104 -19.80 10.58 -14.03
CA LYS A 104 -19.55 12.01 -14.35
C LYS A 104 -19.16 12.20 -15.81
N MET A 105 -18.25 11.36 -16.33
CA MET A 105 -17.86 11.39 -17.75
C MET A 105 -19.04 11.16 -18.68
N VAL A 106 -19.88 10.17 -18.37
CA VAL A 106 -21.06 9.83 -19.16
C VAL A 106 -22.10 10.95 -19.10
N ARG A 107 -22.35 11.55 -17.92
CA ARG A 107 -23.27 12.70 -17.79
C ARG A 107 -22.78 13.94 -18.52
N HIS A 108 -21.47 14.19 -18.54
CA HIS A 108 -20.91 15.30 -19.32
C HIS A 108 -21.22 15.12 -20.81
N ALA A 109 -20.99 13.92 -21.36
CA ALA A 109 -21.35 13.62 -22.74
C ALA A 109 -22.88 13.77 -22.99
N ALA A 110 -23.70 13.25 -22.08
CA ALA A 110 -25.17 13.37 -22.18
C ALA A 110 -25.64 14.84 -22.19
N LYS A 111 -25.03 15.68 -21.33
CA LYS A 111 -25.30 17.12 -21.28
C LYS A 111 -24.95 17.76 -22.61
N ASN A 112 -23.75 17.55 -23.15
CA ASN A 112 -23.30 18.18 -24.38
C ASN A 112 -24.16 17.76 -25.58
N ILE A 113 -24.57 16.51 -25.66
CA ILE A 113 -25.52 16.03 -26.67
C ILE A 113 -26.86 16.79 -26.56
N ALA A 114 -27.40 16.88 -25.34
CA ALA A 114 -28.71 17.54 -25.13
C ALA A 114 -28.68 19.04 -25.38
N MET A 115 -27.52 19.69 -25.22
CA MET A 115 -27.32 21.13 -25.45
C MET A 115 -26.79 21.44 -26.86
N GLU A 116 -26.57 20.40 -27.67
CA GLU A 116 -25.96 20.52 -29.01
C GLU A 116 -24.57 21.18 -28.98
N GLU A 117 -23.83 20.97 -27.87
CA GLU A 117 -22.46 21.42 -27.67
C GLU A 117 -21.45 20.39 -28.25
N GLU A 118 -20.31 20.88 -28.73
CA GLU A 118 -19.22 20.02 -29.21
C GLU A 118 -18.56 19.25 -28.06
N TYR A 119 -18.23 17.99 -28.28
CA TYR A 119 -17.48 17.15 -27.36
C TYR A 119 -16.74 16.03 -28.07
N ASN A 120 -15.72 15.47 -27.41
CA ASN A 120 -14.94 14.37 -27.95
C ASN A 120 -15.62 13.01 -27.66
N VAL A 121 -16.09 12.32 -28.71
CA VAL A 121 -16.61 10.95 -28.58
C VAL A 121 -15.53 10.00 -28.06
N LYS A 122 -14.27 10.16 -28.49
CA LYS A 122 -13.12 9.42 -27.95
C LYS A 122 -12.48 10.28 -26.87
N VAL A 123 -12.75 9.91 -25.61
CA VAL A 123 -12.23 10.62 -24.43
C VAL A 123 -10.70 10.67 -24.46
N THR A 124 -10.14 11.88 -24.36
CA THR A 124 -8.71 12.14 -24.21
C THR A 124 -8.31 12.29 -22.73
N ASN A 125 -7.03 12.46 -22.47
CA ASN A 125 -6.56 12.76 -21.10
C ASN A 125 -6.94 14.16 -20.64
N GLU A 126 -7.05 15.08 -21.57
CA GLU A 126 -7.48 16.47 -21.37
C GLU A 126 -8.95 16.51 -20.98
N ASP A 127 -9.81 15.76 -21.68
CA ASP A 127 -11.23 15.63 -21.34
C ASP A 127 -11.43 15.06 -19.92
N VAL A 128 -10.60 14.08 -19.51
CA VAL A 128 -10.65 13.55 -18.14
C VAL A 128 -10.36 14.65 -17.12
N ILE A 129 -9.35 15.49 -17.38
CA ILE A 129 -8.99 16.59 -16.47
C ILE A 129 -10.08 17.68 -16.48
N GLU A 130 -10.63 18.01 -17.62
CA GLU A 130 -11.70 19.00 -17.75
C GLU A 130 -12.94 18.60 -16.95
N VAL A 131 -13.39 17.33 -17.08
CA VAL A 131 -14.62 16.86 -16.46
C VAL A 131 -14.45 16.52 -14.98
N LEU A 132 -13.31 15.92 -14.60
CA LEU A 132 -13.09 15.45 -13.24
C LEU A 132 -12.25 16.39 -12.37
N GLY A 133 -11.66 17.43 -12.98
CA GLY A 133 -10.70 18.35 -12.36
C GLY A 133 -9.27 17.82 -12.40
N SER A 134 -8.33 18.54 -11.82
CA SER A 134 -6.94 18.07 -11.69
C SER A 134 -6.89 16.80 -10.86
N PRO A 135 -6.03 15.81 -11.21
CA PRO A 135 -5.84 14.61 -10.41
C PRO A 135 -5.48 14.99 -8.97
N ARG A 136 -6.20 14.42 -8.02
CA ARG A 136 -5.95 14.68 -6.58
C ARG A 136 -4.89 13.76 -5.99
N LEU A 137 -4.53 12.73 -6.72
CA LEU A 137 -3.62 11.66 -6.31
C LEU A 137 -2.47 11.64 -7.33
N GLU A 138 -1.56 12.61 -7.23
CA GLU A 138 -0.24 12.43 -7.83
C GLU A 138 0.50 11.44 -6.94
N ARG A 139 0.75 10.25 -7.46
CA ARG A 139 1.58 9.28 -6.75
C ARG A 139 3.02 9.72 -6.90
N ASP A 140 3.70 9.83 -5.79
CA ASP A 140 5.12 10.06 -5.76
C ASP A 140 5.81 9.00 -6.61
N LYS A 141 6.48 9.47 -7.65
CA LYS A 141 7.37 8.61 -8.43
C LYS A 141 8.52 8.26 -7.51
N TYR A 142 8.93 6.99 -7.54
CA TYR A 142 10.16 6.58 -6.89
C TYR A 142 11.28 7.55 -7.27
N GLU A 143 11.76 8.33 -6.31
CA GLU A 143 12.92 9.18 -6.46
C GLU A 143 14.19 8.37 -6.19
N ASN A 144 15.25 8.65 -6.94
CA ASN A 144 16.52 7.95 -6.80
C ASN A 144 17.07 8.12 -5.38
N ASN A 145 17.49 7.01 -4.75
CA ASN A 145 18.13 6.98 -3.44
C ASN A 145 19.59 7.49 -3.50
N GLU A 146 19.78 8.74 -3.93
CA GLU A 146 21.12 9.34 -4.00
C GLU A 146 21.54 10.01 -2.66
N VAL A 147 20.62 10.05 -1.72
CA VAL A 147 20.78 10.64 -0.39
C VAL A 147 20.79 9.53 0.66
N ALA A 148 21.71 9.60 1.60
CA ALA A 148 21.75 8.67 2.73
C ALA A 148 20.50 8.82 3.62
N GLY A 149 19.99 7.70 4.12
CA GLY A 149 18.86 7.69 5.02
C GLY A 149 17.47 7.72 4.35
N VAL A 150 17.39 7.60 3.01
CA VAL A 150 16.12 7.52 2.30
C VAL A 150 15.91 6.11 1.78
N VAL A 151 14.81 5.45 2.19
CA VAL A 151 14.49 4.07 1.80
C VAL A 151 13.01 3.93 1.48
N THR A 152 12.71 3.14 0.46
CA THR A 152 11.34 2.83 0.06
C THR A 152 10.84 1.57 0.76
N GLY A 153 9.76 1.70 1.50
CA GLY A 153 8.98 0.61 2.06
C GLY A 153 7.69 0.37 1.30
N LEU A 154 6.97 -0.67 1.69
CA LEU A 154 5.67 -1.01 1.14
C LEU A 154 4.62 -1.00 2.25
N ALA A 155 3.56 -0.26 2.04
CA ALA A 155 2.43 -0.15 2.95
C ALA A 155 1.18 -0.82 2.37
N TRP A 156 0.33 -1.29 3.27
CA TRP A 156 -1.04 -1.69 2.96
C TRP A 156 -2.01 -0.78 3.70
N THR A 157 -3.03 -0.33 3.00
CA THR A 157 -4.11 0.50 3.54
C THR A 157 -5.46 -0.09 3.16
N GLN A 158 -6.53 0.37 3.79
CA GLN A 158 -7.90 -0.04 3.44
C GLN A 158 -8.26 0.23 1.98
N VAL A 159 -7.51 1.08 1.30
CA VAL A 159 -7.74 1.47 -0.10
C VAL A 159 -6.78 0.80 -1.08
N GLY A 160 -5.90 -0.08 -0.58
CA GLY A 160 -4.94 -0.84 -1.38
C GLY A 160 -3.50 -0.67 -0.90
N GLY A 161 -2.55 -1.19 -1.68
CA GLY A 161 -1.13 -1.02 -1.39
C GLY A 161 -0.61 0.33 -1.87
N ASP A 162 0.41 0.83 -1.16
CA ASP A 162 1.12 2.06 -1.51
C ASP A 162 2.61 1.92 -1.22
N ILE A 163 3.43 2.78 -1.82
CA ILE A 163 4.84 2.93 -1.45
C ILE A 163 4.94 3.89 -0.27
N LEU A 164 5.93 3.64 0.57
CA LEU A 164 6.18 4.42 1.77
C LEU A 164 7.62 4.86 1.78
N PHE A 165 7.88 6.16 1.76
CA PHE A 165 9.23 6.68 1.95
C PHE A 165 9.53 6.81 3.44
N ILE A 166 10.72 6.36 3.82
CA ILE A 166 11.28 6.59 5.15
C ILE A 166 12.52 7.45 4.96
N GLU A 167 12.51 8.60 5.57
CA GLU A 167 13.60 9.58 5.53
C GLU A 167 14.19 9.72 6.92
N SER A 168 15.49 9.62 7.01
CA SER A 168 16.21 9.81 8.27
C SER A 168 17.34 10.84 8.13
N ILE A 169 17.50 11.69 9.13
CA ILE A 169 18.56 12.70 9.17
C ILE A 169 19.29 12.68 10.51
N LEU A 170 20.54 13.14 10.49
CA LEU A 170 21.38 13.37 11.69
C LEU A 170 21.50 14.86 11.98
N SER A 171 21.41 15.20 13.26
CA SER A 171 21.80 16.49 13.81
C SER A 171 22.70 16.31 15.02
N LYS A 172 23.64 17.22 15.26
CA LYS A 172 24.46 17.17 16.48
C LYS A 172 23.56 17.17 17.71
N GLY A 173 23.83 16.27 18.67
CA GLY A 173 22.97 16.15 19.84
C GLY A 173 23.48 15.12 20.84
N LYS A 174 22.55 14.51 21.59
CA LYS A 174 22.82 13.61 22.72
C LYS A 174 22.19 12.23 22.52
N GLY A 175 22.04 11.78 21.27
CA GLY A 175 21.49 10.44 20.98
C GLY A 175 19.95 10.33 20.99
N ASN A 176 19.23 11.46 20.93
CA ASN A 176 17.76 11.41 20.93
C ASN A 176 17.20 10.89 19.59
N LEU A 177 16.19 10.03 19.68
CA LEU A 177 15.40 9.57 18.52
C LEU A 177 14.11 10.37 18.46
N ASN A 178 13.92 11.12 17.37
CA ASN A 178 12.67 11.82 17.05
C ASN A 178 11.96 11.12 15.90
N ILE A 179 10.65 11.02 15.99
CA ILE A 179 9.84 10.31 14.99
C ILE A 179 8.63 11.17 14.64
N THR A 180 8.44 11.45 13.33
CA THR A 180 7.31 12.23 12.81
C THR A 180 6.66 11.57 11.59
N GLY A 181 5.46 12.01 11.19
CA GLY A 181 4.72 11.46 10.04
C GLY A 181 3.36 10.87 10.40
N ASN A 182 2.78 11.27 11.56
CA ASN A 182 1.49 10.77 12.06
C ASN A 182 1.49 9.24 12.24
N LEU A 183 2.54 8.75 12.92
CA LEU A 183 2.76 7.33 13.16
C LEU A 183 2.06 6.87 14.43
N GLY A 184 1.38 5.73 14.35
CA GLY A 184 0.79 5.04 15.47
C GLY A 184 1.83 4.41 16.41
N LYS A 185 1.35 3.78 17.47
CA LYS A 185 2.19 3.25 18.55
C LYS A 185 3.12 2.14 18.05
N VAL A 186 2.58 1.18 17.30
CA VAL A 186 3.33 0.01 16.81
C VAL A 186 4.46 0.43 15.87
N MET A 187 4.19 1.38 14.99
CA MET A 187 5.20 1.88 14.05
C MET A 187 6.32 2.67 14.75
N LYS A 188 6.00 3.40 15.85
CA LYS A 188 7.00 4.06 16.71
C LYS A 188 7.86 3.05 17.47
N GLU A 189 7.26 1.97 17.98
CA GLU A 189 7.97 0.86 18.60
C GLU A 189 8.95 0.21 17.61
N SER A 190 8.53 -0.02 16.35
CA SER A 190 9.40 -0.54 15.29
C SER A 190 10.62 0.35 15.03
N ALA A 191 10.46 1.68 15.07
CA ALA A 191 11.58 2.61 14.93
C ALA A 191 12.55 2.53 16.11
N THR A 192 12.02 2.36 17.32
CA THR A 192 12.83 2.16 18.53
C THR A 192 13.61 0.85 18.45
N ILE A 193 12.95 -0.25 18.06
CA ILE A 193 13.60 -1.56 17.88
C ILE A 193 14.71 -1.46 16.83
N ALA A 194 14.46 -0.79 15.71
CA ALA A 194 15.47 -0.59 14.67
C ALA A 194 16.70 0.16 15.18
N MET A 195 16.49 1.23 15.98
CA MET A 195 17.58 1.99 16.56
C MET A 195 18.38 1.17 17.58
N GLU A 196 17.73 0.44 18.45
CA GLU A 196 18.41 -0.39 19.47
C GLU A 196 19.16 -1.58 18.83
N TYR A 197 18.60 -2.21 17.80
CA TYR A 197 19.32 -3.22 17.03
C TYR A 197 20.59 -2.65 16.41
N MET A 198 20.51 -1.47 15.78
CA MET A 198 21.65 -0.82 15.17
C MET A 198 22.75 -0.50 16.20
N LYS A 199 22.38 0.01 17.38
CA LYS A 199 23.33 0.27 18.46
C LYS A 199 24.03 -0.99 18.96
N SER A 200 23.26 -2.08 19.15
CA SER A 200 23.79 -3.35 19.66
C SER A 200 24.70 -4.07 18.65
N ASN A 201 24.58 -3.76 17.35
CA ASN A 201 25.39 -4.36 16.27
C ASN A 201 26.30 -3.32 15.58
N ALA A 202 26.64 -2.22 16.28
CA ALA A 202 27.41 -1.10 15.70
C ALA A 202 28.73 -1.55 15.08
N GLU A 203 29.51 -2.37 15.79
CA GLU A 203 30.83 -2.84 15.33
C GLU A 203 30.71 -3.70 14.05
N GLU A 204 29.70 -4.58 13.97
CA GLU A 204 29.46 -5.40 12.78
C GLU A 204 29.06 -4.55 11.57
N LEU A 205 28.43 -3.38 11.83
CA LEU A 205 28.06 -2.40 10.81
C LEU A 205 29.21 -1.46 10.45
N GLY A 206 30.38 -1.59 11.09
CA GLY A 206 31.55 -0.75 10.90
C GLY A 206 31.37 0.66 11.48
N LEU A 207 30.57 0.81 12.55
CA LEU A 207 30.29 2.08 13.23
C LEU A 207 30.97 2.14 14.59
N ASP A 208 31.52 3.30 14.95
CA ASP A 208 31.95 3.58 16.33
C ASP A 208 30.70 3.71 17.23
N PRO A 209 30.55 2.87 18.29
CA PRO A 209 29.40 2.95 19.18
C PRO A 209 29.19 4.35 19.81
N THR A 210 30.25 5.14 19.99
CA THR A 210 30.15 6.50 20.57
C THR A 210 29.41 7.49 19.66
N ILE A 211 29.20 7.16 18.36
CA ILE A 211 28.52 8.02 17.40
C ILE A 211 27.07 8.28 17.81
N PHE A 212 26.43 7.29 18.44
CA PHE A 212 25.04 7.39 18.86
C PHE A 212 24.81 8.39 19.98
N GLU A 213 25.86 8.76 20.73
CA GLU A 213 25.79 9.79 21.77
C GLU A 213 26.05 11.20 21.23
N LYS A 214 26.64 11.29 20.02
CA LYS A 214 27.05 12.58 19.41
C LYS A 214 25.98 13.15 18.47
N TYR A 215 25.04 12.34 18.03
CA TYR A 215 24.01 12.74 17.05
C TYR A 215 22.61 12.35 17.50
N ASN A 216 21.67 13.28 17.36
CA ASN A 216 20.25 12.98 17.38
C ASN A 216 19.83 12.46 16.00
N VAL A 217 18.90 11.51 16.00
CA VAL A 217 18.29 10.93 14.80
C VAL A 217 16.86 11.44 14.68
N HIS A 218 16.48 11.83 13.49
CA HIS A 218 15.08 12.13 13.18
C HIS A 218 14.62 11.23 12.03
N ILE A 219 13.63 10.40 12.29
CA ILE A 219 12.93 9.60 11.27
C ILE A 219 11.63 10.31 10.92
N HIS A 220 11.44 10.56 9.63
CA HIS A 220 10.21 11.13 9.10
C HIS A 220 9.59 10.19 8.07
N VAL A 221 8.27 10.05 8.13
CA VAL A 221 7.51 9.33 7.11
C VAL A 221 6.54 10.33 6.49
N PRO A 222 6.77 10.77 5.24
CA PRO A 222 5.96 11.77 4.55
C PRO A 222 4.46 11.45 4.51
N GLU A 223 3.65 12.40 4.04
CA GLU A 223 2.19 12.39 4.08
C GLU A 223 1.61 12.35 5.51
N GLY A 224 2.01 13.30 6.35
CA GLY A 224 1.57 13.39 7.75
C GLY A 224 0.06 13.54 7.96
N ALA A 225 -0.70 13.90 6.94
CA ALA A 225 -2.17 13.93 6.99
C ALA A 225 -2.80 12.52 7.05
N THR A 226 -2.08 11.49 6.58
CA THR A 226 -2.55 10.10 6.56
C THR A 226 -1.98 9.35 7.77
N PRO A 227 -2.82 8.86 8.71
CA PRO A 227 -2.36 8.02 9.80
C PRO A 227 -1.71 6.74 9.29
N LYS A 228 -0.58 6.37 9.87
CA LYS A 228 0.18 5.17 9.51
C LYS A 228 0.49 4.38 10.78
N ASP A 229 0.23 3.08 10.78
CA ASP A 229 0.59 2.20 11.89
C ASP A 229 0.90 0.78 11.39
N GLY A 230 1.56 0.00 12.26
CA GLY A 230 1.91 -1.38 12.01
C GLY A 230 3.42 -1.66 12.02
N PRO A 231 3.82 -2.93 12.20
CA PRO A 231 5.22 -3.31 12.36
C PRO A 231 5.97 -3.48 11.03
N SER A 232 5.27 -3.51 9.89
CA SER A 232 5.82 -3.93 8.59
C SER A 232 6.86 -3.01 7.97
N ALA A 233 7.11 -1.84 8.57
CA ALA A 233 8.16 -0.91 8.15
C ALA A 233 9.48 -1.09 8.92
N GLY A 234 9.58 -2.05 9.84
CA GLY A 234 10.73 -2.24 10.71
C GLY A 234 12.05 -2.41 9.95
N ILE A 235 12.09 -3.33 8.96
CA ILE A 235 13.29 -3.52 8.15
C ILE A 235 13.64 -2.30 7.31
N THR A 236 12.64 -1.54 6.85
CA THR A 236 12.85 -0.31 6.08
C THR A 236 13.45 0.79 6.95
N MET A 237 12.97 0.95 8.18
CA MET A 237 13.51 1.92 9.16
C MET A 237 14.95 1.61 9.51
N LEU A 238 15.27 0.35 9.78
CA LEU A 238 16.65 -0.03 10.07
C LEU A 238 17.56 0.19 8.87
N THR A 239 17.15 -0.17 7.67
CA THR A 239 17.92 0.08 6.45
C THR A 239 18.17 1.57 6.23
N SER A 240 17.17 2.43 6.53
CA SER A 240 17.32 3.89 6.49
C SER A 240 18.38 4.37 7.49
N LEU A 241 18.33 3.88 8.73
CA LEU A 241 19.31 4.21 9.76
C LEU A 241 20.72 3.75 9.40
N VAL A 242 20.87 2.51 8.91
CA VAL A 242 22.19 1.99 8.51
C VAL A 242 22.76 2.81 7.34
N SER A 243 21.95 3.11 6.31
CA SER A 243 22.36 4.01 5.22
C SER A 243 22.80 5.38 5.74
N LEU A 244 22.04 5.95 6.67
CA LEU A 244 22.29 7.27 7.26
C LEU A 244 23.64 7.32 8.02
N PHE A 245 23.89 6.35 8.92
CA PHE A 245 25.11 6.35 9.73
C PHE A 245 26.34 5.91 8.95
N THR A 246 26.18 5.00 7.98
CA THR A 246 27.31 4.57 7.12
C THR A 246 27.55 5.51 5.95
N GLN A 247 26.62 6.44 5.66
CA GLN A 247 26.64 7.32 4.48
C GLN A 247 26.71 6.56 3.15
N ARG A 248 26.20 5.31 3.13
CA ARG A 248 26.18 4.42 1.96
C ARG A 248 24.84 4.52 1.24
N LYS A 249 24.88 4.40 -0.09
CA LYS A 249 23.68 4.44 -0.93
C LYS A 249 22.83 3.21 -0.72
N VAL A 250 21.50 3.40 -0.76
CA VAL A 250 20.55 2.31 -0.93
C VAL A 250 20.41 2.00 -2.42
N LYS A 251 20.32 0.72 -2.76
CA LYS A 251 20.16 0.22 -4.13
C LYS A 251 18.94 0.84 -4.80
N LYS A 252 19.07 1.19 -6.08
CA LYS A 252 17.97 1.78 -6.87
C LYS A 252 16.89 0.75 -7.16
N SER A 253 15.65 1.21 -7.29
CA SER A 253 14.48 0.38 -7.64
C SER A 253 14.25 -0.81 -6.73
N ILE A 254 14.62 -0.69 -5.44
CA ILE A 254 14.37 -1.67 -4.40
C ILE A 254 13.35 -1.13 -3.40
N ALA A 255 12.47 -2.01 -2.94
CA ALA A 255 11.58 -1.74 -1.81
C ALA A 255 11.55 -2.94 -0.88
N MET A 256 11.06 -2.72 0.33
CA MET A 256 11.05 -3.77 1.32
C MET A 256 9.84 -3.70 2.25
N THR A 257 9.51 -4.83 2.86
CA THR A 257 8.50 -4.93 3.91
C THR A 257 8.80 -6.10 4.81
N GLY A 258 8.72 -5.89 6.11
CA GLY A 258 8.98 -6.91 7.12
C GLY A 258 9.00 -6.30 8.52
N GLU A 259 8.58 -7.06 9.49
CA GLU A 259 8.75 -6.73 10.89
C GLU A 259 10.14 -7.15 11.35
N ILE A 260 10.74 -6.40 12.26
CA ILE A 260 12.05 -6.71 12.84
C ILE A 260 11.93 -7.01 14.33
N THR A 261 12.71 -7.97 14.82
CA THR A 261 12.89 -8.21 16.25
C THR A 261 14.17 -7.54 16.77
N LEU A 262 14.28 -7.39 18.08
CA LEU A 262 15.52 -6.87 18.73
C LEU A 262 16.77 -7.72 18.43
N ARG A 263 16.61 -8.97 17.99
CA ARG A 263 17.71 -9.86 17.61
C ARG A 263 17.99 -9.90 16.10
N GLY A 264 17.29 -9.02 15.33
CA GLY A 264 17.48 -8.91 13.89
C GLY A 264 16.72 -9.93 13.05
N LYS A 265 15.88 -10.79 13.65
CA LYS A 265 15.04 -11.69 12.87
C LYS A 265 13.97 -10.92 12.12
N VAL A 266 13.76 -11.27 10.85
CA VAL A 266 12.70 -10.69 10.01
C VAL A 266 11.47 -11.57 10.09
N LEU A 267 10.33 -10.97 10.45
CA LEU A 267 9.05 -11.66 10.60
C LEU A 267 8.09 -11.36 9.44
N PRO A 268 7.17 -12.30 9.13
CA PRO A 268 6.21 -12.15 8.05
C PRO A 268 5.18 -11.05 8.35
N VAL A 269 4.65 -10.44 7.29
CA VAL A 269 3.68 -9.34 7.39
C VAL A 269 2.52 -9.55 6.43
N GLY A 270 1.39 -8.88 6.71
CA GLY A 270 0.19 -8.98 5.89
C GLY A 270 0.14 -8.02 4.71
N GLY A 271 -0.90 -8.16 3.86
CA GLY A 271 -1.17 -7.29 2.72
C GLY A 271 -0.16 -7.43 1.58
N ILE A 272 0.42 -8.61 1.41
CA ILE A 272 1.51 -8.84 0.45
C ILE A 272 1.04 -8.58 -0.99
N LYS A 273 -0.11 -9.08 -1.40
CA LYS A 273 -0.64 -8.86 -2.76
C LYS A 273 -0.71 -7.37 -3.09
N GLU A 274 -1.32 -6.59 -2.22
CA GLU A 274 -1.50 -5.15 -2.41
C GLU A 274 -0.15 -4.41 -2.45
N LYS A 275 0.78 -4.78 -1.57
CA LYS A 275 2.14 -4.23 -1.50
C LYS A 275 2.92 -4.50 -2.79
N ILE A 276 2.86 -5.72 -3.32
CA ILE A 276 3.54 -6.11 -4.58
C ILE A 276 2.99 -5.33 -5.75
N LEU A 277 1.67 -5.16 -5.82
CA LEU A 277 1.04 -4.38 -6.87
C LEU A 277 1.40 -2.89 -6.78
N ALA A 278 1.52 -2.34 -5.57
CA ALA A 278 2.02 -0.98 -5.36
C ALA A 278 3.47 -0.83 -5.85
N ALA A 279 4.34 -1.76 -5.49
CA ALA A 279 5.73 -1.79 -5.95
C ALA A 279 5.83 -1.81 -7.48
N LYS A 280 5.03 -2.65 -8.14
CA LYS A 280 4.99 -2.73 -9.61
C LYS A 280 4.55 -1.41 -10.24
N ARG A 281 3.50 -0.77 -9.69
CA ARG A 281 3.05 0.55 -10.17
C ARG A 281 4.11 1.63 -10.02
N ALA A 282 4.86 1.60 -8.92
CA ALA A 282 5.97 2.52 -8.65
C ALA A 282 7.23 2.18 -9.47
N ARG A 283 7.18 1.19 -10.37
CA ARG A 283 8.31 0.73 -11.19
C ARG A 283 9.50 0.20 -10.39
N ILE A 284 9.24 -0.27 -9.19
CA ILE A 284 10.22 -0.99 -8.38
C ILE A 284 10.47 -2.34 -9.06
N LYS A 285 11.72 -2.80 -9.03
CA LYS A 285 12.14 -4.04 -9.68
C LYS A 285 12.49 -5.14 -8.69
N GLU A 286 12.97 -4.77 -7.52
CA GLU A 286 13.44 -5.71 -6.50
C GLU A 286 12.68 -5.49 -5.20
N ILE A 287 12.26 -6.57 -4.57
CA ILE A 287 11.48 -6.54 -3.34
C ILE A 287 12.11 -7.48 -2.31
N ILE A 288 12.43 -6.94 -1.13
CA ILE A 288 12.90 -7.72 0.02
C ILE A 288 11.74 -7.96 0.97
N LEU A 289 11.53 -9.22 1.35
CA LEU A 289 10.47 -9.62 2.28
C LEU A 289 10.85 -10.86 3.07
N CYS A 290 10.15 -11.11 4.18
CA CYS A 290 10.38 -12.30 5.01
C CYS A 290 10.21 -13.58 4.19
N LYS A 291 11.06 -14.58 4.47
CA LYS A 291 11.01 -15.90 3.83
C LYS A 291 9.63 -16.55 3.95
N GLU A 292 8.97 -16.41 5.07
CA GLU A 292 7.65 -16.97 5.29
C GLU A 292 6.55 -16.35 4.39
N ASN A 293 6.75 -15.12 3.89
CA ASN A 293 5.85 -14.51 2.92
C ASN A 293 5.99 -15.05 1.48
N GLU A 294 6.91 -15.99 1.21
CA GLU A 294 7.00 -16.68 -0.07
C GLU A 294 5.68 -17.39 -0.43
N ARG A 295 4.97 -17.89 0.56
CA ARG A 295 3.64 -18.50 0.38
C ARG A 295 2.63 -17.53 -0.20
N ASP A 296 2.61 -16.28 0.29
CA ASP A 296 1.69 -15.24 -0.18
C ASP A 296 2.01 -14.85 -1.63
N ILE A 297 3.29 -14.82 -2.01
CA ILE A 297 3.71 -14.55 -3.40
C ILE A 297 3.24 -15.66 -4.35
N LYS A 298 3.27 -16.93 -3.94
CA LYS A 298 2.81 -18.06 -4.74
C LYS A 298 1.32 -18.03 -5.05
N GLU A 299 0.52 -17.35 -4.22
CA GLU A 299 -0.92 -17.16 -4.42
C GLU A 299 -1.25 -16.04 -5.44
N ILE A 300 -0.26 -15.19 -5.78
CA ILE A 300 -0.44 -14.08 -6.72
C ILE A 300 -0.31 -14.60 -8.15
N LYS A 301 -1.23 -14.19 -9.03
CA LYS A 301 -1.17 -14.54 -10.47
C LYS A 301 0.16 -14.13 -11.08
N ALA A 302 0.78 -15.04 -11.85
CA ALA A 302 2.10 -14.83 -12.46
C ALA A 302 2.23 -13.55 -13.29
N ASP A 303 1.15 -13.11 -13.95
CA ASP A 303 1.16 -11.87 -14.74
C ASP A 303 1.42 -10.61 -13.90
N TYR A 304 1.03 -10.62 -12.63
CA TYR A 304 1.31 -9.51 -11.72
C TYR A 304 2.76 -9.51 -11.23
N LEU A 305 3.43 -10.67 -11.24
CA LEU A 305 4.81 -10.83 -10.78
C LEU A 305 5.85 -10.54 -11.87
N LYS A 306 5.44 -10.47 -13.14
CA LYS A 306 6.36 -10.22 -14.26
C LYS A 306 7.17 -8.93 -14.06
N GLY A 307 8.50 -9.05 -14.19
CA GLY A 307 9.45 -7.94 -14.07
C GLY A 307 9.82 -7.57 -12.64
N LEU A 308 9.40 -8.37 -11.65
CA LEU A 308 9.76 -8.24 -10.25
C LEU A 308 10.71 -9.37 -9.84
N THR A 309 11.72 -9.03 -9.05
CA THR A 309 12.63 -9.97 -8.39
C THR A 309 12.36 -9.95 -6.90
N PHE A 310 12.22 -11.12 -6.29
CA PHE A 310 11.94 -11.27 -4.86
C PHE A 310 13.16 -11.81 -4.13
N HIS A 311 13.54 -11.13 -3.06
CA HIS A 311 14.58 -11.55 -2.14
C HIS A 311 13.93 -11.93 -0.81
N TYR A 312 14.00 -13.21 -0.50
CA TYR A 312 13.44 -13.78 0.73
C TYR A 312 14.51 -13.86 1.79
N VAL A 313 14.27 -13.23 2.94
CA VAL A 313 15.24 -13.09 4.03
C VAL A 313 14.68 -13.58 5.36
N ASN A 314 15.57 -14.01 6.26
CA ASN A 314 15.26 -14.39 7.63
C ASN A 314 15.86 -13.41 8.64
N GLU A 315 16.99 -12.79 8.29
CA GLU A 315 17.77 -11.95 9.20
C GLU A 315 18.03 -10.56 8.58
N MET A 316 18.19 -9.58 9.46
CA MET A 316 18.42 -8.18 9.04
C MET A 316 19.77 -7.98 8.35
N SER A 317 20.78 -8.78 8.66
CA SER A 317 22.08 -8.78 7.97
C SER A 317 21.92 -9.07 6.47
N GLU A 318 21.01 -9.99 6.09
CA GLU A 318 20.70 -10.29 4.70
C GLU A 318 20.05 -9.07 4.01
N VAL A 319 19.12 -8.39 4.71
CA VAL A 319 18.47 -7.17 4.20
C VAL A 319 19.49 -6.07 3.91
N ILE A 320 20.41 -5.82 4.85
CA ILE A 320 21.46 -4.80 4.71
C ILE A 320 22.37 -5.13 3.51
N ASN A 321 22.83 -6.37 3.40
CA ASN A 321 23.69 -6.80 2.29
C ASN A 321 23.02 -6.71 0.91
N LEU A 322 21.70 -6.89 0.83
CA LEU A 322 20.93 -6.79 -0.41
C LEU A 322 20.60 -5.34 -0.77
N ALA A 323 20.30 -4.51 0.24
CA ALA A 323 19.75 -3.17 0.04
C ALA A 323 20.82 -2.08 -0.02
N ILE A 324 21.91 -2.19 0.76
CA ILE A 324 22.95 -1.15 0.89
C ILE A 324 24.14 -1.50 0.01
N THR A 325 24.56 -0.54 -0.81
CA THR A 325 25.74 -0.68 -1.67
C THR A 325 27.03 -0.29 -0.94
N ASP A 326 28.19 -0.61 -1.51
CA ASP A 326 29.48 -0.15 -0.97
C ASP A 326 29.78 1.32 -1.31
N GLU A 327 29.00 1.92 -2.22
CA GLU A 327 29.19 3.30 -2.63
C GLU A 327 28.65 4.28 -1.56
N LYS A 328 29.46 5.27 -1.25
CA LYS A 328 29.00 6.41 -0.44
C LYS A 328 28.15 7.37 -1.28
N VAL A 329 27.25 8.08 -0.60
CA VAL A 329 26.49 9.16 -1.23
C VAL A 329 27.40 10.31 -1.67
N LYS A 330 26.99 11.07 -2.69
CA LYS A 330 27.81 12.13 -3.30
C LYS A 330 28.34 13.18 -2.28
N ASN A 331 27.54 13.47 -1.27
CA ASN A 331 27.89 14.44 -0.20
C ASN A 331 28.02 13.73 1.16
N ALA A 332 28.75 12.61 1.18
CA ALA A 332 28.95 11.83 2.40
C ALA A 332 29.62 12.69 3.48
N LYS A 333 29.02 12.69 4.66
CA LYS A 333 29.58 13.37 5.84
C LYS A 333 30.57 12.44 6.54
N THR A 334 31.63 12.99 7.07
CA THR A 334 32.47 12.31 8.06
C THR A 334 31.75 12.43 9.39
N LEU A 335 31.30 11.31 9.92
CA LEU A 335 30.55 11.21 11.17
C LEU A 335 31.49 10.87 12.33
#